data_155c6415ae0502c1d55491cf17f0350d
#
_entry.id   155c6415ae0502c1d55491cf17f0350d
#
_cell.length_a   1.000
_cell.length_b   1.000
_cell.length_c   1.000
_cell.angle_alpha   90.00
_cell.angle_beta   90.00
_cell.angle_gamma   90.00
#
_symmetry.space_group_name_H-M   'P 1'
#
loop_
_entity.id
_entity.type
_entity.pdbx_description
1 polymer ?
#
loop_
_entity_poly.entity_id
_entity_poly.type
_entity_poly.pdbx_seq_one_letter_code
_entity_poly.pdbx_strand_id
1 'polypeptide(L)'
;MSHRIVLPRLMEVGAGASGRLARVLQELGCNRPLIVTDRMMVELGYVARIAGQLEEAGIASQCFADTLPEPTAASIRAGVDMVRQGDFDSIVALGGGSPIDSAKAIGILGKFGGEMRDYRFPRDVSEAGLPLIAIPTTAGTGSEATRFTIITDETSDEKMLCAGLGFMPIAALIDYELTLSLPPRVTADTGIDALTHAIEAYVSRKASLYSDAQALEAMRLLAPNLRAAFNEPGNRAAREAMMLGATLAGIAFSNASVALVHGMSRPIGAFFHVPHGLSNAMLLPAITAFSIPAAPERYADCARAMGVAAQTDSVEVANDKLLAELRAINQELSVPSPEQFGIARERFFELRETMARQALASGSPGNNPRVPTEAEIIDLYETVWNQE
;
A
#
# COMPACT_ATOMS: atom_id res chain seq x y z
N MET A 1 -26.46 4.65 -8.11
CA MET A 1 -25.26 5.49 -8.37
C MET A 1 -24.35 4.72 -9.32
N SER A 2 -23.67 5.41 -10.25
CA SER A 2 -22.64 4.75 -11.08
C SER A 2 -21.30 4.81 -10.34
N HIS A 3 -20.53 3.72 -10.42
CA HIS A 3 -19.18 3.65 -9.86
C HIS A 3 -18.18 3.46 -11.00
N ARG A 4 -17.08 4.22 -10.96
CA ARG A 4 -15.97 4.04 -11.90
C ARG A 4 -15.03 3.01 -11.30
N ILE A 5 -14.76 1.93 -12.05
CA ILE A 5 -13.83 0.87 -11.66
C ILE A 5 -12.60 0.97 -12.54
N VAL A 6 -11.43 0.97 -11.91
CA VAL A 6 -10.14 1.11 -12.58
C VAL A 6 -9.21 0.00 -12.11
N LEU A 7 -8.59 -0.69 -13.07
CA LEU A 7 -7.70 -1.83 -12.87
C LEU A 7 -6.52 -1.76 -13.84
N PRO A 8 -5.39 -2.44 -13.54
CA PRO A 8 -4.39 -2.75 -14.55
C PRO A 8 -5.04 -3.49 -15.74
N ARG A 9 -4.56 -3.20 -16.93
CA ARG A 9 -5.07 -3.84 -18.16
C ARG A 9 -4.75 -5.35 -18.20
N LEU A 10 -3.62 -5.75 -17.60
CA LEU A 10 -3.14 -7.13 -17.55
C LEU A 10 -2.59 -7.43 -16.16
N MET A 11 -2.89 -8.61 -15.62
CA MET A 11 -2.25 -9.13 -14.42
C MET A 11 -1.84 -10.58 -14.63
N GLU A 12 -0.57 -10.90 -14.36
CA GLU A 12 -0.05 -12.26 -14.27
C GLU A 12 0.14 -12.60 -12.79
N VAL A 13 -0.43 -13.68 -12.32
CA VAL A 13 -0.47 -14.01 -10.89
C VAL A 13 0.00 -15.43 -10.65
N GLY A 14 0.88 -15.61 -9.66
CA GLY A 14 1.35 -16.92 -9.20
C GLY A 14 2.87 -17.09 -9.32
N ALA A 15 3.34 -18.29 -9.00
CA ALA A 15 4.76 -18.65 -9.03
C ALA A 15 5.37 -18.36 -10.40
N GLY A 16 6.52 -17.66 -10.40
CA GLY A 16 7.25 -17.36 -11.63
C GLY A 16 6.60 -16.31 -12.55
N ALA A 17 5.56 -15.60 -12.10
CA ALA A 17 4.90 -14.55 -12.89
C ALA A 17 5.89 -13.48 -13.37
N SER A 18 6.90 -13.13 -12.55
CA SER A 18 7.97 -12.18 -12.91
C SER A 18 8.79 -12.62 -14.13
N GLY A 19 8.88 -13.93 -14.39
CA GLY A 19 9.55 -14.49 -15.57
C GLY A 19 8.81 -14.24 -16.89
N ARG A 20 7.59 -13.74 -16.85
CA ARG A 20 6.81 -13.42 -18.05
C ARG A 20 7.00 -11.98 -18.53
N LEU A 21 7.88 -11.21 -17.89
CA LEU A 21 8.06 -9.78 -18.18
C LEU A 21 8.35 -9.50 -19.67
N ALA A 22 9.29 -10.22 -20.29
CA ALA A 22 9.64 -10.00 -21.68
C ALA A 22 8.44 -10.20 -22.61
N ARG A 23 7.64 -11.24 -22.38
CA ARG A 23 6.42 -11.49 -23.15
C ARG A 23 5.38 -10.36 -22.95
N VAL A 24 5.18 -9.94 -21.69
CA VAL A 24 4.22 -8.86 -21.37
C VAL A 24 4.65 -7.54 -22.04
N LEU A 25 5.94 -7.20 -22.00
CA LEU A 25 6.46 -6.02 -22.69
C LEU A 25 6.19 -6.10 -24.21
N GLN A 26 6.44 -7.25 -24.84
CA GLN A 26 6.16 -7.47 -26.28
C GLN A 26 4.67 -7.33 -26.60
N GLU A 27 3.77 -7.92 -25.80
CA GLU A 27 2.31 -7.80 -25.98
C GLU A 27 1.82 -6.35 -25.82
N LEU A 28 2.51 -5.54 -25.02
CA LEU A 28 2.21 -4.12 -24.80
C LEU A 28 2.93 -3.20 -25.81
N GLY A 29 3.79 -3.73 -26.67
CA GLY A 29 4.58 -2.96 -27.63
C GLY A 29 5.72 -2.15 -27.01
N CYS A 30 6.23 -2.57 -25.85
CA CYS A 30 7.31 -1.93 -25.10
C CYS A 30 8.64 -2.65 -25.37
N ASN A 31 9.68 -1.91 -25.75
CA ASN A 31 10.95 -2.49 -26.20
C ASN A 31 12.20 -1.91 -25.52
N ARG A 32 12.06 -0.84 -24.75
CA ARG A 32 13.17 -0.16 -24.05
C ARG A 32 12.74 0.32 -22.67
N PRO A 33 12.52 -0.61 -21.72
CA PRO A 33 12.11 -0.25 -20.36
C PRO A 33 13.25 0.35 -19.55
N LEU A 34 12.91 1.34 -18.68
CA LEU A 34 13.71 1.72 -17.51
C LEU A 34 13.25 0.87 -16.32
N ILE A 35 14.15 0.08 -15.75
CA ILE A 35 13.89 -0.64 -14.49
C ILE A 35 14.09 0.35 -13.35
N VAL A 36 13.05 0.61 -12.56
CA VAL A 36 13.08 1.46 -11.36
C VAL A 36 12.97 0.57 -10.12
N THR A 37 13.94 0.66 -9.22
CA THR A 37 14.09 -0.26 -8.10
C THR A 37 14.92 0.36 -6.97
N ASP A 38 15.17 -0.41 -5.91
CA ASP A 38 16.06 -0.05 -4.81
C ASP A 38 17.33 -0.93 -4.79
N ARG A 39 18.28 -0.54 -3.95
CA ARG A 39 19.56 -1.24 -3.79
C ARG A 39 19.39 -2.67 -3.29
N MET A 40 18.41 -2.94 -2.45
CA MET A 40 18.13 -4.27 -1.94
C MET A 40 17.78 -5.25 -3.07
N MET A 41 16.99 -4.83 -4.06
CA MET A 41 16.64 -5.67 -5.21
C MET A 41 17.85 -5.98 -6.09
N VAL A 42 18.83 -5.07 -6.15
CA VAL A 42 20.12 -5.30 -6.83
C VAL A 42 20.93 -6.36 -6.07
N GLU A 43 21.08 -6.18 -4.76
CA GLU A 43 21.85 -7.08 -3.88
C GLU A 43 21.28 -8.50 -3.83
N LEU A 44 19.94 -8.63 -3.85
CA LEU A 44 19.24 -9.91 -3.94
C LEU A 44 19.34 -10.58 -5.33
N GLY A 45 19.92 -9.91 -6.33
CA GLY A 45 20.10 -10.43 -7.68
C GLY A 45 18.85 -10.40 -8.55
N TYR A 46 17.75 -9.83 -8.06
CA TYR A 46 16.49 -9.76 -8.83
C TYR A 46 16.62 -8.89 -10.08
N VAL A 47 17.34 -7.77 -9.99
CA VAL A 47 17.61 -6.90 -11.15
C VAL A 47 18.42 -7.65 -12.21
N ALA A 48 19.49 -8.34 -11.82
CA ALA A 48 20.34 -9.09 -12.75
C ALA A 48 19.53 -10.19 -13.46
N ARG A 49 18.67 -10.90 -12.71
CA ARG A 49 17.78 -11.94 -13.28
C ARG A 49 16.82 -11.37 -14.31
N ILE A 50 16.15 -10.26 -13.99
CA ILE A 50 15.18 -9.62 -14.88
C ILE A 50 15.87 -9.02 -16.11
N ALA A 51 17.00 -8.31 -15.93
CA ALA A 51 17.77 -7.76 -17.03
C ALA A 51 18.28 -8.84 -17.98
N GLY A 52 18.77 -9.97 -17.46
CA GLY A 52 19.19 -11.13 -18.27
C GLY A 52 18.04 -11.72 -19.07
N GLN A 53 16.85 -11.88 -18.51
CA GLN A 53 15.66 -12.35 -19.23
C GLN A 53 15.26 -11.40 -20.36
N LEU A 54 15.38 -10.09 -20.15
CA LEU A 54 15.10 -9.08 -21.18
C LEU A 54 16.14 -9.13 -22.29
N GLU A 55 17.43 -9.26 -21.95
CA GLU A 55 18.52 -9.37 -22.92
C GLU A 55 18.37 -10.63 -23.79
N GLU A 56 18.04 -11.78 -23.21
CA GLU A 56 17.76 -13.03 -23.93
C GLU A 56 16.58 -12.87 -24.92
N ALA A 57 15.62 -12.00 -24.59
CA ALA A 57 14.48 -11.66 -25.46
C ALA A 57 14.78 -10.54 -26.46
N GLY A 58 16.00 -10.00 -26.49
CA GLY A 58 16.40 -8.88 -27.36
C GLY A 58 15.87 -7.52 -26.93
N ILE A 59 15.45 -7.36 -25.67
CA ILE A 59 14.93 -6.13 -25.12
C ILE A 59 16.03 -5.44 -24.31
N ALA A 60 16.49 -4.27 -24.79
CA ALA A 60 17.49 -3.47 -24.08
C ALA A 60 16.86 -2.73 -22.90
N SER A 61 17.47 -2.81 -21.72
CA SER A 61 17.00 -2.13 -20.52
C SER A 61 18.12 -1.37 -19.81
N GLN A 62 17.75 -0.37 -19.02
CA GLN A 62 18.64 0.29 -18.05
C GLN A 62 17.98 0.26 -16.68
N CYS A 63 18.77 0.52 -15.63
CA CYS A 63 18.29 0.45 -14.27
C CYS A 63 18.57 1.76 -13.50
N PHE A 64 17.55 2.26 -12.82
CA PHE A 64 17.63 3.27 -11.77
C PHE A 64 17.36 2.57 -10.43
N ALA A 65 18.41 2.41 -9.60
CA ALA A 65 18.36 1.61 -8.37
C ALA A 65 18.46 2.46 -7.09
N ASP A 66 18.25 3.77 -7.17
CA ASP A 66 18.43 4.69 -6.08
C ASP A 66 17.09 5.18 -5.47
N THR A 67 16.01 4.37 -5.59
CA THR A 67 14.79 4.68 -4.87
C THR A 67 15.00 4.49 -3.37
N LEU A 68 14.42 5.39 -2.56
CA LEU A 68 14.51 5.37 -1.11
C LEU A 68 13.23 4.82 -0.49
N PRO A 69 13.31 4.19 0.70
CA PRO A 69 12.12 4.02 1.53
C PRO A 69 11.46 5.38 1.76
N GLU A 70 10.13 5.45 1.59
CA GLU A 70 9.38 6.71 1.65
C GLU A 70 9.95 7.78 0.69
N PRO A 71 9.75 7.61 -0.62
CA PRO A 71 10.41 8.42 -1.64
C PRO A 71 10.08 9.90 -1.51
N THR A 72 11.09 10.75 -1.74
CA THR A 72 10.95 12.20 -1.73
C THR A 72 10.99 12.79 -3.14
N ALA A 73 10.55 14.02 -3.30
CA ALA A 73 10.62 14.72 -4.58
C ALA A 73 12.07 14.85 -5.10
N ALA A 74 13.04 14.98 -4.20
CA ALA A 74 14.48 15.01 -4.58
C ALA A 74 14.99 13.63 -5.01
N SER A 75 14.58 12.54 -4.30
CA SER A 75 15.09 11.20 -4.56
C SER A 75 14.72 10.63 -5.93
N ILE A 76 13.59 11.06 -6.51
CA ILE A 76 13.14 10.60 -7.84
C ILE A 76 13.75 11.40 -9.00
N ARG A 77 14.41 12.52 -8.72
CA ARG A 77 14.86 13.48 -9.75
C ARG A 77 15.82 12.86 -10.76
N ALA A 78 16.79 12.08 -10.30
CA ALA A 78 17.72 11.40 -11.19
C ALA A 78 17.03 10.40 -12.13
N GLY A 79 16.02 9.67 -11.65
CA GLY A 79 15.19 8.80 -12.49
C GLY A 79 14.37 9.57 -13.53
N VAL A 80 13.85 10.75 -13.17
CA VAL A 80 13.16 11.65 -14.11
C VAL A 80 14.12 12.13 -15.20
N ASP A 81 15.35 12.51 -14.84
CA ASP A 81 16.35 12.96 -15.79
C ASP A 81 16.78 11.84 -16.74
N MET A 82 16.90 10.60 -16.26
CA MET A 82 17.15 9.44 -17.12
C MET A 82 16.03 9.27 -18.15
N VAL A 83 14.75 9.37 -17.75
CA VAL A 83 13.62 9.26 -18.68
C VAL A 83 13.65 10.39 -19.73
N ARG A 84 13.98 11.61 -19.34
CA ARG A 84 14.02 12.77 -20.24
C ARG A 84 15.18 12.75 -21.25
N GLN A 85 16.31 12.18 -20.83
CA GLN A 85 17.52 12.12 -21.65
C GLN A 85 17.65 10.84 -22.46
N GLY A 86 16.94 9.79 -22.06
CA GLY A 86 16.94 8.49 -22.70
C GLY A 86 15.74 8.28 -23.61
N ASP A 87 15.82 7.22 -24.39
CA ASP A 87 14.77 6.79 -25.32
C ASP A 87 13.86 5.70 -24.73
N PHE A 88 13.52 5.80 -23.43
CA PHE A 88 12.69 4.80 -22.78
C PHE A 88 11.24 4.91 -23.25
N ASP A 89 10.64 3.77 -23.58
CA ASP A 89 9.22 3.68 -24.00
C ASP A 89 8.31 3.15 -22.89
N SER A 90 8.90 2.67 -21.79
CA SER A 90 8.18 2.09 -20.66
C SER A 90 9.01 2.11 -19.37
N ILE A 91 8.37 1.82 -18.26
CA ILE A 91 9.01 1.64 -16.95
C ILE A 91 8.62 0.28 -16.40
N VAL A 92 9.59 -0.43 -15.83
CA VAL A 92 9.39 -1.62 -15.03
C VAL A 92 9.71 -1.28 -13.58
N ALA A 93 8.71 -1.24 -12.72
CA ALA A 93 8.88 -1.03 -11.28
C ALA A 93 9.09 -2.38 -10.60
N LEU A 94 10.25 -2.60 -9.98
CA LEU A 94 10.58 -3.82 -9.25
C LEU A 94 10.84 -3.48 -7.78
N GLY A 95 10.01 -3.97 -6.87
CA GLY A 95 10.20 -3.73 -5.45
C GLY A 95 8.90 -3.62 -4.66
N GLY A 96 8.97 -3.11 -3.43
CA GLY A 96 7.80 -2.80 -2.63
C GLY A 96 7.09 -1.51 -3.07
N GLY A 97 6.29 -0.94 -2.18
CA GLY A 97 5.53 0.29 -2.48
C GLY A 97 6.40 1.46 -2.93
N SER A 98 7.55 1.69 -2.28
CA SER A 98 8.42 2.84 -2.56
C SER A 98 9.02 2.84 -3.97
N PRO A 99 9.61 1.74 -4.49
CA PRO A 99 10.00 1.66 -5.89
C PRO A 99 8.83 1.83 -6.87
N ILE A 100 7.67 1.24 -6.57
CA ILE A 100 6.49 1.37 -7.46
C ILE A 100 5.99 2.81 -7.48
N ASP A 101 5.90 3.46 -6.33
CA ASP A 101 5.46 4.86 -6.22
C ASP A 101 6.47 5.81 -6.90
N SER A 102 7.78 5.59 -6.71
CA SER A 102 8.82 6.31 -7.42
C SER A 102 8.68 6.16 -8.94
N ALA A 103 8.45 4.94 -9.43
CA ALA A 103 8.27 4.65 -10.85
C ALA A 103 7.05 5.36 -11.45
N LYS A 104 5.93 5.40 -10.73
CA LYS A 104 4.72 6.16 -11.13
C LYS A 104 5.03 7.65 -11.29
N ALA A 105 5.72 8.23 -10.28
CA ALA A 105 6.10 9.64 -10.30
C ALA A 105 7.12 9.94 -11.43
N ILE A 106 8.14 9.11 -11.58
CA ILE A 106 9.15 9.22 -12.65
C ILE A 106 8.48 9.16 -14.03
N GLY A 107 7.52 8.26 -14.23
CA GLY A 107 6.81 8.12 -15.51
C GLY A 107 5.97 9.34 -15.90
N ILE A 108 5.35 10.01 -14.93
CA ILE A 108 4.59 11.24 -15.13
C ILE A 108 5.54 12.44 -15.34
N LEU A 109 6.47 12.66 -14.42
CA LEU A 109 7.37 13.81 -14.47
C LEU A 109 8.35 13.73 -15.65
N GLY A 110 8.82 12.53 -15.99
CA GLY A 110 9.68 12.32 -17.15
C GLY A 110 9.00 12.72 -18.46
N LYS A 111 7.71 12.40 -18.60
CA LYS A 111 6.93 12.68 -19.82
C LYS A 111 6.38 14.10 -19.87
N PHE A 112 5.84 14.63 -18.77
CA PHE A 112 5.10 15.90 -18.78
C PHE A 112 5.85 17.05 -18.13
N GLY A 113 6.88 16.77 -17.34
CA GLY A 113 7.61 17.80 -16.60
C GLY A 113 6.89 18.26 -15.34
N GLY A 114 7.23 19.45 -14.87
CA GLY A 114 6.71 20.00 -13.61
C GLY A 114 7.38 19.46 -12.38
N GLU A 115 6.81 19.79 -11.23
CA GLU A 115 7.21 19.32 -9.89
C GLU A 115 6.12 18.39 -9.35
N MET A 116 6.47 17.49 -8.42
CA MET A 116 5.50 16.52 -7.89
C MET A 116 4.31 17.19 -7.19
N ARG A 117 4.51 18.34 -6.57
CA ARG A 117 3.45 19.15 -5.95
C ARG A 117 2.37 19.64 -6.92
N ASP A 118 2.70 19.76 -8.22
CA ASP A 118 1.75 20.18 -9.25
C ASP A 118 0.71 19.07 -9.55
N TYR A 119 1.01 17.83 -9.14
CA TYR A 119 0.21 16.63 -9.39
C TYR A 119 -0.53 16.13 -8.14
N ARG A 120 -0.37 16.81 -6.99
CA ARG A 120 -0.99 16.37 -5.73
C ARG A 120 -2.51 16.54 -5.76
N PHE A 121 -3.17 15.71 -4.96
CA PHE A 121 -4.62 15.85 -4.70
C PHE A 121 -4.95 17.29 -4.21
N PRO A 122 -6.05 17.92 -4.68
CA PRO A 122 -7.20 17.30 -5.37
C PRO A 122 -7.09 17.15 -6.90
N ARG A 123 -5.95 17.40 -7.53
CA ARG A 123 -5.78 17.15 -8.96
C ARG A 123 -5.94 15.65 -9.27
N ASP A 124 -6.85 15.30 -10.20
CA ASP A 124 -6.97 13.96 -10.78
C ASP A 124 -6.15 13.91 -12.07
N VAL A 125 -5.03 13.18 -12.05
CA VAL A 125 -4.10 13.09 -13.17
C VAL A 125 -4.62 12.04 -14.16
N SER A 126 -5.30 12.50 -15.19
CA SER A 126 -5.90 11.65 -16.23
C SER A 126 -4.94 11.29 -17.36
N GLU A 127 -3.90 12.08 -17.56
CA GLU A 127 -2.92 11.93 -18.63
C GLU A 127 -2.04 10.70 -18.36
N ALA A 128 -1.94 9.80 -19.35
CA ALA A 128 -1.10 8.62 -19.23
C ALA A 128 0.38 8.97 -19.31
N GLY A 129 1.14 8.64 -18.27
CA GLY A 129 2.61 8.71 -18.26
C GLY A 129 3.25 7.73 -19.24
N LEU A 130 4.48 7.33 -18.98
CA LEU A 130 5.05 6.16 -19.65
C LEU A 130 4.30 4.89 -19.22
N PRO A 131 4.10 3.92 -20.13
CA PRO A 131 3.59 2.60 -19.77
C PRO A 131 4.36 2.03 -18.57
N LEU A 132 3.65 1.65 -17.49
CA LEU A 132 4.25 1.14 -16.27
C LEU A 132 3.85 -0.31 -16.03
N ILE A 133 4.84 -1.19 -15.92
CA ILE A 133 4.69 -2.59 -15.51
C ILE A 133 5.20 -2.71 -14.08
N ALA A 134 4.36 -3.14 -13.14
CA ALA A 134 4.73 -3.26 -11.74
C ALA A 134 4.98 -4.73 -11.35
N ILE A 135 6.10 -4.97 -10.67
CA ILE A 135 6.50 -6.28 -10.12
C ILE A 135 6.70 -6.10 -8.62
N PRO A 136 5.63 -6.28 -7.82
CA PRO A 136 5.72 -6.13 -6.38
C PRO A 136 6.55 -7.25 -5.75
N THR A 137 7.36 -6.89 -4.74
CA THR A 137 8.16 -7.83 -3.94
C THR A 137 7.73 -7.90 -2.48
N THR A 138 6.69 -7.16 -2.11
CA THR A 138 6.05 -7.19 -0.79
C THR A 138 4.56 -7.48 -0.94
N ALA A 139 3.99 -8.20 0.01
CA ALA A 139 2.56 -8.48 0.08
C ALA A 139 1.89 -7.49 1.04
N GLY A 140 1.69 -6.25 0.59
CA GLY A 140 1.19 -5.20 1.48
C GLY A 140 0.50 -4.05 0.79
N THR A 141 1.26 -3.20 0.13
CA THR A 141 0.79 -1.90 -0.34
C THR A 141 -0.26 -1.96 -1.47
N GLY A 142 -0.27 -3.05 -2.25
CA GLY A 142 -1.14 -3.14 -3.43
C GLY A 142 -0.85 -2.07 -4.50
N SER A 143 0.28 -1.36 -4.41
CA SER A 143 0.59 -0.23 -5.31
C SER A 143 0.61 -0.64 -6.77
N GLU A 144 0.91 -1.90 -7.09
CA GLU A 144 0.84 -2.49 -8.43
C GLU A 144 -0.56 -2.46 -9.06
N ALA A 145 -1.60 -2.33 -8.23
CA ALA A 145 -3.01 -2.35 -8.66
C ALA A 145 -3.75 -1.04 -8.32
N THR A 146 -3.02 0.02 -7.98
CA THR A 146 -3.61 1.29 -7.55
C THR A 146 -3.26 2.46 -8.46
N ARG A 147 -4.17 3.44 -8.51
CA ARG A 147 -4.01 4.73 -9.18
C ARG A 147 -3.44 5.83 -8.29
N PHE A 148 -2.78 5.47 -7.21
CA PHE A 148 -2.20 6.40 -6.24
C PHE A 148 -0.69 6.29 -6.23
N THR A 149 -0.03 7.39 -5.89
CA THR A 149 1.38 7.42 -5.49
C THR A 149 1.57 8.41 -4.35
N ILE A 150 2.46 8.08 -3.43
CA ILE A 150 2.83 8.92 -2.28
C ILE A 150 4.28 9.33 -2.42
N ILE A 151 4.51 10.63 -2.55
CA ILE A 151 5.86 11.20 -2.61
C ILE A 151 5.96 12.28 -1.53
N THR A 152 7.00 12.23 -0.72
CA THR A 152 7.23 13.22 0.33
C THR A 152 7.81 14.51 -0.24
N ASP A 153 7.20 15.64 0.10
CA ASP A 153 7.79 16.96 -0.09
C ASP A 153 8.67 17.26 1.13
N GLU A 154 9.98 17.15 0.96
CA GLU A 154 10.97 17.36 2.02
C GLU A 154 11.09 18.82 2.48
N THR A 155 10.46 19.76 1.78
CA THR A 155 10.44 21.17 2.19
C THR A 155 9.34 21.47 3.20
N SER A 156 8.30 20.66 3.25
CA SER A 156 7.13 20.81 4.14
C SER A 156 6.86 19.61 5.02
N ASP A 157 7.69 18.55 4.93
CA ASP A 157 7.45 17.24 5.58
C ASP A 157 6.04 16.68 5.30
N GLU A 158 5.52 16.95 4.09
CA GLU A 158 4.19 16.52 3.67
C GLU A 158 4.28 15.27 2.79
N LYS A 159 3.60 14.19 3.19
CA LYS A 159 3.36 13.04 2.31
C LYS A 159 2.26 13.38 1.31
N MET A 160 2.67 13.82 0.12
CA MET A 160 1.76 14.22 -0.96
C MET A 160 1.09 13.01 -1.56
N LEU A 161 -0.24 12.93 -1.43
CA LEU A 161 -1.06 11.99 -2.20
C LEU A 161 -1.25 12.53 -3.62
N CYS A 162 -0.85 11.76 -4.62
CA CYS A 162 -1.16 12.01 -6.02
C CYS A 162 -2.06 10.90 -6.54
N ALA A 163 -3.07 11.26 -7.33
CA ALA A 163 -4.12 10.33 -7.74
C ALA A 163 -4.52 10.54 -9.20
N GLY A 164 -4.92 9.47 -9.86
CA GLY A 164 -5.48 9.51 -11.20
C GLY A 164 -5.03 8.36 -12.08
N LEU A 165 -5.64 8.24 -13.25
CA LEU A 165 -5.34 7.16 -14.22
C LEU A 165 -3.88 7.15 -14.67
N GLY A 166 -3.23 8.32 -14.67
CA GLY A 166 -1.83 8.44 -15.05
C GLY A 166 -0.86 7.67 -14.16
N PHE A 167 -1.26 7.36 -12.92
CA PHE A 167 -0.47 6.57 -11.97
C PHE A 167 -0.85 5.08 -11.93
N MET A 168 -1.86 4.65 -12.70
CA MET A 168 -2.24 3.25 -12.75
C MET A 168 -1.25 2.44 -13.60
N PRO A 169 -0.60 1.41 -13.04
CA PRO A 169 0.17 0.47 -13.86
C PRO A 169 -0.70 -0.17 -14.94
N ILE A 170 -0.17 -0.30 -16.15
CA ILE A 170 -0.89 -0.97 -17.23
C ILE A 170 -0.82 -2.49 -17.10
N ALA A 171 0.22 -3.00 -16.44
CA ALA A 171 0.36 -4.42 -16.12
C ALA A 171 0.96 -4.60 -14.74
N ALA A 172 0.61 -5.72 -14.08
CA ALA A 172 1.18 -6.15 -12.82
C ALA A 172 1.58 -7.63 -12.89
N LEU A 173 2.81 -7.95 -12.48
CA LEU A 173 3.33 -9.33 -12.42
C LEU A 173 3.49 -9.70 -10.95
N ILE A 174 2.51 -10.43 -10.43
CA ILE A 174 2.30 -10.71 -9.01
C ILE A 174 2.89 -12.07 -8.70
N ASP A 175 4.19 -12.07 -8.40
CA ASP A 175 5.00 -13.27 -8.15
C ASP A 175 5.33 -13.38 -6.67
N TYR A 176 4.59 -14.25 -5.96
CA TYR A 176 4.79 -14.43 -4.52
C TYR A 176 6.19 -14.96 -4.16
N GLU A 177 6.90 -15.62 -5.10
CA GLU A 177 8.26 -16.12 -4.84
C GLU A 177 9.24 -14.99 -4.51
N LEU A 178 8.99 -13.77 -4.96
CA LEU A 178 9.77 -12.58 -4.63
C LEU A 178 9.62 -12.15 -3.16
N THR A 179 8.60 -12.65 -2.46
CA THR A 179 8.37 -12.36 -1.04
C THR A 179 9.05 -13.36 -0.09
N LEU A 180 9.60 -14.46 -0.60
CA LEU A 180 10.21 -15.51 0.22
C LEU A 180 11.48 -15.04 0.97
N SER A 181 12.14 -13.99 0.49
CA SER A 181 13.32 -13.38 1.11
C SER A 181 13.01 -12.29 2.13
N LEU A 182 11.72 -11.94 2.32
CA LEU A 182 11.34 -10.85 3.21
C LEU A 182 11.62 -11.20 4.69
N PRO A 183 12.21 -10.26 5.45
CA PRO A 183 12.33 -10.42 6.89
C PRO A 183 10.94 -10.52 7.56
N PRO A 184 10.84 -11.25 8.70
CA PRO A 184 9.56 -11.38 9.42
C PRO A 184 8.90 -10.04 9.76
N ARG A 185 9.67 -9.03 10.20
CA ARG A 185 9.13 -7.70 10.52
C ARG A 185 8.46 -7.04 9.32
N VAL A 186 9.10 -7.09 8.14
CA VAL A 186 8.51 -6.55 6.91
C VAL A 186 7.25 -7.32 6.53
N THR A 187 7.26 -8.66 6.68
CA THR A 187 6.07 -9.50 6.44
C THR A 187 4.90 -9.10 7.34
N ALA A 188 5.17 -8.85 8.64
CA ALA A 188 4.14 -8.42 9.58
C ALA A 188 3.58 -7.05 9.22
N ASP A 189 4.46 -6.05 9.05
CA ASP A 189 4.04 -4.67 8.80
C ASP A 189 3.25 -4.56 7.51
N THR A 190 3.74 -5.18 6.43
CA THR A 190 3.05 -5.13 5.13
C THR A 190 1.78 -5.97 5.12
N GLY A 191 1.76 -7.10 5.83
CA GLY A 191 0.57 -7.94 5.91
C GLY A 191 -0.58 -7.31 6.72
N ILE A 192 -0.26 -6.62 7.84
CA ILE A 192 -1.26 -5.85 8.60
C ILE A 192 -1.73 -4.64 7.78
N ASP A 193 -0.83 -4.01 7.02
CA ASP A 193 -1.19 -2.93 6.09
C ASP A 193 -2.20 -3.39 5.04
N ALA A 194 -1.94 -4.54 4.39
CA ALA A 194 -2.89 -5.14 3.44
C ALA A 194 -4.25 -5.45 4.08
N LEU A 195 -4.26 -5.99 5.31
CA LEU A 195 -5.50 -6.24 6.04
C LEU A 195 -6.22 -4.93 6.36
N THR A 196 -5.48 -3.88 6.75
CA THR A 196 -6.03 -2.54 6.98
C THR A 196 -6.65 -1.97 5.71
N HIS A 197 -5.98 -2.10 4.58
CA HIS A 197 -6.51 -1.71 3.27
C HIS A 197 -7.85 -2.39 2.96
N ALA A 198 -7.93 -3.72 3.18
CA ALA A 198 -9.14 -4.49 2.94
C ALA A 198 -10.29 -4.06 3.84
N ILE A 199 -10.04 -3.92 5.15
CA ILE A 199 -11.05 -3.47 6.12
C ILE A 199 -11.53 -2.06 5.78
N GLU A 200 -10.60 -1.10 5.61
CA GLU A 200 -10.97 0.29 5.31
C GLU A 200 -11.71 0.44 3.97
N ALA A 201 -11.29 -0.28 2.94
CA ALA A 201 -11.99 -0.28 1.66
C ALA A 201 -13.42 -0.80 1.78
N TYR A 202 -13.62 -1.87 2.58
CA TYR A 202 -14.95 -2.43 2.81
C TYR A 202 -15.84 -1.47 3.57
N VAL A 203 -15.38 -0.88 4.66
CA VAL A 203 -16.19 0.02 5.50
C VAL A 203 -16.27 1.45 4.97
N SER A 204 -15.51 1.78 3.92
CA SER A 204 -15.47 3.12 3.32
C SER A 204 -16.85 3.60 2.87
N ARG A 205 -17.15 4.86 3.09
CA ARG A 205 -18.35 5.53 2.54
C ARG A 205 -18.39 5.59 1.01
N LYS A 206 -17.26 5.29 0.35
CA LYS A 206 -17.12 5.17 -1.11
C LYS A 206 -17.18 3.72 -1.61
N ALA A 207 -17.44 2.78 -0.73
CA ALA A 207 -17.52 1.35 -1.06
C ALA A 207 -18.61 1.08 -2.12
N SER A 208 -18.41 0.05 -2.90
CA SER A 208 -19.32 -0.44 -3.93
C SER A 208 -19.34 -1.96 -3.90
N LEU A 209 -20.37 -2.58 -4.50
CA LEU A 209 -20.43 -4.05 -4.58
C LEU A 209 -19.17 -4.66 -5.19
N TYR A 210 -18.51 -3.96 -6.11
CA TYR A 210 -17.26 -4.42 -6.70
C TYR A 210 -16.11 -4.38 -5.68
N SER A 211 -15.89 -3.23 -5.03
CA SER A 211 -14.83 -3.11 -4.02
C SER A 211 -15.09 -4.01 -2.81
N ASP A 212 -16.34 -4.20 -2.43
CA ASP A 212 -16.75 -5.08 -1.34
C ASP A 212 -16.34 -6.54 -1.61
N ALA A 213 -16.59 -7.03 -2.82
CA ALA A 213 -16.21 -8.38 -3.21
C ALA A 213 -14.69 -8.59 -3.12
N GLN A 214 -13.90 -7.63 -3.59
CA GLN A 214 -12.44 -7.69 -3.53
C GLN A 214 -11.92 -7.62 -2.08
N ALA A 215 -12.47 -6.70 -1.28
CA ALA A 215 -12.07 -6.51 0.11
C ALA A 215 -12.38 -7.72 0.99
N LEU A 216 -13.57 -8.32 0.85
CA LEU A 216 -13.95 -9.53 1.59
C LEU A 216 -13.07 -10.72 1.21
N GLU A 217 -12.75 -10.89 -0.08
CA GLU A 217 -11.85 -11.97 -0.51
C GLU A 217 -10.42 -11.73 -0.03
N ALA A 218 -9.95 -10.48 -0.08
CA ALA A 218 -8.66 -10.12 0.51
C ALA A 218 -8.57 -10.52 1.98
N MET A 219 -9.59 -10.21 2.79
CA MET A 219 -9.62 -10.59 4.21
C MET A 219 -9.62 -12.11 4.41
N ARG A 220 -10.32 -12.88 3.57
CA ARG A 220 -10.32 -14.36 3.61
C ARG A 220 -8.95 -14.96 3.34
N LEU A 221 -8.16 -14.31 2.49
CA LEU A 221 -6.79 -14.75 2.18
C LEU A 221 -5.79 -14.27 3.23
N LEU A 222 -5.86 -13.02 3.65
CA LEU A 222 -4.85 -12.39 4.51
C LEU A 222 -4.93 -12.90 5.96
N ALA A 223 -6.09 -12.85 6.58
CA ALA A 223 -6.21 -13.10 8.02
C ALA A 223 -5.73 -14.50 8.45
N PRO A 224 -6.12 -15.60 7.79
CA PRO A 224 -5.67 -16.94 8.19
C PRO A 224 -4.21 -17.23 7.82
N ASN A 225 -3.61 -16.50 6.86
CA ASN A 225 -2.27 -16.79 6.35
C ASN A 225 -1.18 -15.86 6.91
N LEU A 226 -1.53 -14.73 7.52
CA LEU A 226 -0.57 -13.74 8.00
C LEU A 226 0.41 -14.32 9.04
N ARG A 227 -0.11 -15.04 10.04
CA ARG A 227 0.71 -15.69 11.06
C ARG A 227 1.61 -16.78 10.49
N ALA A 228 1.09 -17.56 9.55
CA ALA A 228 1.87 -18.60 8.89
C ALA A 228 3.00 -17.99 8.04
N ALA A 229 2.72 -16.93 7.29
CA ALA A 229 3.74 -16.23 6.50
C ALA A 229 4.81 -15.56 7.37
N PHE A 230 4.45 -15.09 8.58
CA PHE A 230 5.37 -14.49 9.54
C PHE A 230 6.26 -15.53 10.23
N ASN A 231 5.66 -16.61 10.76
CA ASN A 231 6.38 -17.63 11.52
C ASN A 231 7.15 -18.62 10.65
N GLU A 232 6.69 -18.83 9.41
CA GLU A 232 7.23 -19.79 8.45
C GLU A 232 7.57 -19.07 7.13
N PRO A 233 8.68 -18.30 7.05
CA PRO A 233 9.01 -17.49 5.87
C PRO A 233 9.02 -18.24 4.54
N GLY A 234 9.34 -19.56 4.58
CA GLY A 234 9.35 -20.46 3.42
C GLY A 234 7.99 -21.09 3.07
N ASN A 235 6.91 -20.79 3.79
CA ASN A 235 5.57 -21.34 3.53
C ASN A 235 4.98 -20.71 2.26
N ARG A 236 5.19 -21.40 1.13
CA ARG A 236 4.81 -20.91 -0.21
C ARG A 236 3.29 -20.68 -0.33
N ALA A 237 2.47 -21.55 0.26
CA ALA A 237 1.02 -21.40 0.19
C ALA A 237 0.55 -20.15 0.96
N ALA A 238 1.12 -19.90 2.15
CA ALA A 238 0.82 -18.68 2.91
C ALA A 238 1.32 -17.42 2.16
N ARG A 239 2.53 -17.46 1.56
CA ARG A 239 3.05 -16.34 0.77
C ARG A 239 2.19 -16.04 -0.46
N GLU A 240 1.71 -17.07 -1.17
CA GLU A 240 0.81 -16.93 -2.31
C GLU A 240 -0.50 -16.28 -1.90
N ALA A 241 -1.12 -16.76 -0.81
CA ALA A 241 -2.35 -16.20 -0.28
C ALA A 241 -2.18 -14.74 0.16
N MET A 242 -1.07 -14.43 0.88
CA MET A 242 -0.75 -13.06 1.28
C MET A 242 -0.56 -12.14 0.08
N MET A 243 0.15 -12.59 -0.95
CA MET A 243 0.43 -11.79 -2.13
C MET A 243 -0.84 -11.46 -2.92
N LEU A 244 -1.67 -12.49 -3.18
CA LEU A 244 -2.95 -12.30 -3.85
C LEU A 244 -3.89 -11.43 -3.01
N GLY A 245 -3.98 -11.70 -1.69
CA GLY A 245 -4.78 -10.91 -0.77
C GLY A 245 -4.39 -9.43 -0.74
N ALA A 246 -3.10 -9.12 -0.73
CA ALA A 246 -2.60 -7.74 -0.79
C ALA A 246 -2.98 -7.04 -2.10
N THR A 247 -2.86 -7.73 -3.23
CA THR A 247 -3.28 -7.18 -4.54
C THR A 247 -4.79 -6.92 -4.59
N LEU A 248 -5.63 -7.86 -4.08
CA LEU A 248 -7.07 -7.66 -4.00
C LEU A 248 -7.45 -6.49 -3.08
N ALA A 249 -6.76 -6.35 -1.94
CA ALA A 249 -6.92 -5.19 -1.07
C ALA A 249 -6.54 -3.89 -1.80
N GLY A 250 -5.46 -3.90 -2.60
CA GLY A 250 -5.05 -2.81 -3.48
C GLY A 250 -6.15 -2.42 -4.47
N ILE A 251 -6.72 -3.40 -5.16
CA ILE A 251 -7.85 -3.21 -6.07
C ILE A 251 -9.06 -2.62 -5.33
N ALA A 252 -9.36 -3.14 -4.14
CA ALA A 252 -10.50 -2.68 -3.34
C ALA A 252 -10.35 -1.20 -2.97
N PHE A 253 -9.23 -0.81 -2.31
CA PHE A 253 -9.08 0.58 -1.88
C PHE A 253 -8.79 1.55 -3.04
N SER A 254 -8.21 1.10 -4.13
CA SER A 254 -8.08 1.93 -5.34
C SER A 254 -9.43 2.40 -5.87
N ASN A 255 -10.50 1.62 -5.63
CA ASN A 255 -11.86 1.89 -6.10
C ASN A 255 -12.84 2.36 -4.99
N ALA A 256 -12.47 2.22 -3.70
CA ALA A 256 -13.30 2.64 -2.56
C ALA A 256 -12.61 3.66 -1.65
N SER A 257 -11.31 3.89 -1.82
CA SER A 257 -10.43 4.67 -0.94
C SER A 257 -10.18 4.03 0.43
N VAL A 258 -9.09 4.42 1.05
CA VAL A 258 -8.78 4.18 2.47
C VAL A 258 -9.53 5.17 3.36
N ALA A 259 -9.49 5.00 4.69
CA ALA A 259 -10.27 5.78 5.63
C ALA A 259 -9.39 6.38 6.76
N LEU A 260 -9.84 6.27 8.01
CA LEU A 260 -9.27 7.00 9.14
C LEU A 260 -7.90 6.45 9.59
N VAL A 261 -7.66 5.13 9.54
CA VAL A 261 -6.36 4.55 9.91
C VAL A 261 -5.26 5.15 9.06
N HIS A 262 -5.41 5.09 7.74
CA HIS A 262 -4.44 5.67 6.81
C HIS A 262 -4.35 7.21 6.91
N GLY A 263 -5.45 7.87 7.23
CA GLY A 263 -5.44 9.31 7.48
C GLY A 263 -4.54 9.67 8.65
N MET A 264 -4.64 8.94 9.76
CA MET A 264 -3.88 9.17 10.99
C MET A 264 -2.45 8.62 10.94
N SER A 265 -2.17 7.60 10.14
CA SER A 265 -0.83 6.99 10.05
C SER A 265 0.18 7.86 9.31
N ARG A 266 -0.26 8.63 8.30
CA ARG A 266 0.64 9.47 7.48
C ARG A 266 1.44 10.48 8.30
N PRO A 267 0.83 11.27 9.22
CA PRO A 267 1.59 12.18 10.08
C PRO A 267 2.56 11.46 11.02
N ILE A 268 2.19 10.28 11.55
CA ILE A 268 3.10 9.48 12.38
C ILE A 268 4.35 9.10 11.58
N GLY A 269 4.17 8.62 10.35
CA GLY A 269 5.29 8.31 9.46
C GLY A 269 6.13 9.53 9.11
N ALA A 270 5.51 10.69 8.86
CA ALA A 270 6.22 11.91 8.51
C ALA A 270 7.06 12.47 9.65
N PHE A 271 6.50 12.58 10.86
CA PHE A 271 7.19 13.20 12.00
C PHE A 271 8.13 12.27 12.77
N PHE A 272 7.83 10.96 12.77
CA PHE A 272 8.55 9.99 13.61
C PHE A 272 9.25 8.89 12.83
N HIS A 273 9.17 8.93 11.50
CA HIS A 273 9.79 7.95 10.60
C HIS A 273 9.38 6.49 10.91
N VAL A 274 8.16 6.31 11.45
CA VAL A 274 7.57 4.98 11.65
C VAL A 274 7.22 4.40 10.26
N PRO A 275 7.65 3.17 9.94
CA PRO A 275 7.27 2.52 8.70
C PRO A 275 5.75 2.52 8.51
N HIS A 276 5.28 2.73 7.27
CA HIS A 276 3.86 2.94 6.98
C HIS A 276 2.96 1.83 7.51
N GLY A 277 3.26 0.58 7.18
CA GLY A 277 2.46 -0.56 7.65
C GLY A 277 2.49 -0.71 9.17
N LEU A 278 3.61 -0.40 9.82
CA LEU A 278 3.73 -0.41 11.27
C LEU A 278 2.86 0.65 11.93
N SER A 279 2.83 1.87 11.38
CA SER A 279 1.97 2.94 11.91
C SER A 279 0.48 2.61 11.73
N ASN A 280 0.09 1.96 10.62
CA ASN A 280 -1.26 1.45 10.45
C ASN A 280 -1.59 0.36 11.48
N ALA A 281 -0.68 -0.56 11.76
CA ALA A 281 -0.86 -1.61 12.75
C ALA A 281 -1.10 -1.05 14.17
N MET A 282 -0.32 -0.03 14.59
CA MET A 282 -0.50 0.65 15.88
C MET A 282 -1.89 1.27 16.04
N LEU A 283 -2.46 1.78 14.95
CA LEU A 283 -3.72 2.52 14.94
C LEU A 283 -4.95 1.63 14.76
N LEU A 284 -4.82 0.50 14.05
CA LEU A 284 -5.94 -0.28 13.55
C LEU A 284 -6.95 -0.71 14.63
N PRO A 285 -6.58 -1.28 15.80
CA PRO A 285 -7.56 -1.71 16.79
C PRO A 285 -8.37 -0.55 17.39
N ALA A 286 -7.72 0.56 17.74
CA ALA A 286 -8.38 1.72 18.35
C ALA A 286 -9.37 2.39 17.38
N ILE A 287 -8.95 2.58 16.15
CA ILE A 287 -9.77 3.23 15.14
C ILE A 287 -10.93 2.33 14.70
N THR A 288 -10.72 1.01 14.66
CA THR A 288 -11.81 0.05 14.44
C THR A 288 -12.86 0.15 15.54
N ALA A 289 -12.43 0.18 16.81
CA ALA A 289 -13.34 0.33 17.96
C ALA A 289 -14.14 1.65 17.89
N PHE A 290 -13.49 2.77 17.53
CA PHE A 290 -14.14 4.07 17.31
C PHE A 290 -15.19 4.02 16.20
N SER A 291 -14.94 3.24 15.16
CA SER A 291 -15.72 3.27 13.91
C SER A 291 -16.90 2.28 13.90
N ILE A 292 -16.81 1.17 14.63
CA ILE A 292 -17.85 0.12 14.71
C ILE A 292 -19.26 0.68 14.96
N PRO A 293 -19.50 1.62 15.91
CA PRO A 293 -20.85 2.11 16.17
C PRO A 293 -21.56 2.74 14.98
N ALA A 294 -20.82 3.20 13.96
CA ALA A 294 -21.37 3.81 12.76
C ALA A 294 -21.64 2.82 11.60
N ALA A 295 -21.06 1.62 11.65
CA ALA A 295 -21.24 0.59 10.62
C ALA A 295 -21.10 -0.83 11.21
N PRO A 296 -21.88 -1.18 12.24
CA PRO A 296 -21.66 -2.42 13.00
C PRO A 296 -21.79 -3.68 12.12
N GLU A 297 -22.73 -3.71 11.19
CA GLU A 297 -22.94 -4.84 10.28
C GLU A 297 -21.72 -5.06 9.36
N ARG A 298 -21.15 -3.96 8.83
CA ARG A 298 -19.99 -4.07 7.94
C ARG A 298 -18.74 -4.57 8.68
N TYR A 299 -18.53 -4.14 9.90
CA TYR A 299 -17.43 -4.67 10.72
C TYR A 299 -17.67 -6.13 11.16
N ALA A 300 -18.91 -6.52 11.42
CA ALA A 300 -19.27 -7.92 11.66
C ALA A 300 -19.00 -8.80 10.41
N ASP A 301 -19.22 -8.28 9.21
CA ASP A 301 -18.86 -8.96 7.96
C ASP A 301 -17.35 -9.09 7.78
N CYS A 302 -16.55 -8.08 8.20
CA CYS A 302 -15.09 -8.21 8.27
C CYS A 302 -14.67 -9.38 9.18
N ALA A 303 -15.25 -9.48 10.38
CA ALA A 303 -14.98 -10.58 11.30
C ALA A 303 -15.29 -11.95 10.70
N ARG A 304 -16.42 -12.06 9.99
CA ARG A 304 -16.82 -13.29 9.30
C ARG A 304 -15.92 -13.62 8.12
N ALA A 305 -15.51 -12.61 7.35
CA ALA A 305 -14.59 -12.79 6.24
C ALA A 305 -13.20 -13.22 6.71
N MET A 306 -12.71 -12.68 7.82
CA MET A 306 -11.46 -13.08 8.48
C MET A 306 -11.54 -14.49 9.10
N GLY A 307 -12.73 -15.09 9.19
CA GLY A 307 -12.94 -16.41 9.78
C GLY A 307 -12.96 -16.45 11.32
N VAL A 308 -13.00 -15.26 11.97
CA VAL A 308 -12.98 -15.16 13.45
C VAL A 308 -14.38 -15.16 14.07
N ALA A 309 -15.40 -14.88 13.27
CA ALA A 309 -16.80 -14.96 13.68
C ALA A 309 -17.57 -15.94 12.79
N ALA A 310 -18.50 -16.68 13.41
CA ALA A 310 -19.41 -17.55 12.68
C ALA A 310 -20.53 -16.74 12.00
N GLN A 311 -21.13 -17.30 10.94
CA GLN A 311 -22.30 -16.69 10.29
C GLN A 311 -23.51 -16.55 11.24
N THR A 312 -23.57 -17.39 12.28
CA THR A 312 -24.61 -17.40 13.31
C THR A 312 -24.38 -16.44 14.46
N ASP A 313 -23.17 -15.85 14.56
CA ASP A 313 -22.88 -14.88 15.62
C ASP A 313 -23.71 -13.61 15.42
N SER A 314 -24.17 -13.01 16.51
CA SER A 314 -24.77 -11.68 16.45
C SER A 314 -23.76 -10.65 15.97
N VAL A 315 -24.23 -9.51 15.49
CA VAL A 315 -23.40 -8.40 15.05
C VAL A 315 -22.45 -7.94 16.17
N GLU A 316 -22.95 -7.85 17.37
CA GLU A 316 -22.18 -7.45 18.57
C GLU A 316 -21.04 -8.45 18.86
N VAL A 317 -21.38 -9.75 18.95
CA VAL A 317 -20.38 -10.81 19.18
C VAL A 317 -19.33 -10.86 18.07
N ALA A 318 -19.74 -10.67 16.82
CA ALA A 318 -18.80 -10.63 15.70
C ALA A 318 -17.84 -9.44 15.79
N ASN A 319 -18.34 -8.27 16.17
CA ASN A 319 -17.51 -7.07 16.36
C ASN A 319 -16.53 -7.21 17.54
N ASP A 320 -16.96 -7.80 18.65
CA ASP A 320 -16.07 -8.08 19.79
C ASP A 320 -14.94 -9.04 19.39
N LYS A 321 -15.27 -10.09 18.62
CA LYS A 321 -14.27 -11.03 18.07
C LYS A 321 -13.31 -10.35 17.09
N LEU A 322 -13.80 -9.43 16.27
CA LEU A 322 -12.94 -8.64 15.38
C LEU A 322 -11.91 -7.84 16.17
N LEU A 323 -12.35 -7.09 17.17
CA LEU A 323 -11.45 -6.28 18.00
C LEU A 323 -10.44 -7.14 18.78
N ALA A 324 -10.88 -8.28 19.31
CA ALA A 324 -10.00 -9.23 19.98
C ALA A 324 -8.93 -9.76 19.03
N GLU A 325 -9.31 -10.12 17.81
CA GLU A 325 -8.39 -10.61 16.76
C GLU A 325 -7.37 -9.56 16.33
N LEU A 326 -7.79 -8.32 16.09
CA LEU A 326 -6.86 -7.25 15.69
C LEU A 326 -5.81 -6.97 16.77
N ARG A 327 -6.20 -7.04 18.05
CA ARG A 327 -5.26 -6.93 19.18
C ARG A 327 -4.33 -8.14 19.27
N ALA A 328 -4.87 -9.35 19.07
CA ALA A 328 -4.09 -10.59 19.07
C ALA A 328 -3.04 -10.60 17.96
N ILE A 329 -3.41 -10.17 16.74
CA ILE A 329 -2.47 -10.02 15.62
C ILE A 329 -1.32 -9.07 16.02
N ASN A 330 -1.62 -7.90 16.56
CA ASN A 330 -0.59 -6.95 16.99
C ASN A 330 0.34 -7.54 18.05
N GLN A 331 -0.21 -8.21 19.04
CA GLN A 331 0.57 -8.85 20.09
C GLN A 331 1.47 -9.97 19.56
N GLU A 332 0.91 -10.89 18.79
CA GLU A 332 1.62 -12.07 18.27
C GLU A 332 2.69 -11.70 17.23
N LEU A 333 2.46 -10.66 16.45
CA LEU A 333 3.43 -10.15 15.48
C LEU A 333 4.36 -9.07 16.09
N SER A 334 4.31 -8.88 17.41
CA SER A 334 5.17 -7.96 18.15
C SER A 334 5.14 -6.53 17.62
N VAL A 335 3.93 -6.01 17.34
CA VAL A 335 3.73 -4.61 16.98
C VAL A 335 4.00 -3.74 18.21
N PRO A 336 5.01 -2.85 18.20
CA PRO A 336 5.33 -2.01 19.34
C PRO A 336 4.29 -0.89 19.49
N SER A 337 4.10 -0.41 20.72
CA SER A 337 3.43 0.88 20.94
C SER A 337 4.31 2.04 20.43
N PRO A 338 3.77 3.27 20.28
CA PRO A 338 4.58 4.43 19.93
C PRO A 338 5.79 4.64 20.87
N GLU A 339 5.60 4.43 22.17
CA GLU A 339 6.68 4.52 23.17
C GLU A 339 7.72 3.41 22.98
N GLN A 340 7.29 2.16 22.78
CA GLN A 340 8.19 1.03 22.56
C GLN A 340 8.97 1.16 21.24
N PHE A 341 8.42 1.85 20.25
CA PHE A 341 9.12 2.19 19.01
C PHE A 341 10.23 3.24 19.24
N GLY A 342 10.17 3.98 20.37
CA GLY A 342 11.15 5.00 20.72
C GLY A 342 10.71 6.44 20.44
N ILE A 343 9.42 6.67 20.22
CA ILE A 343 8.86 8.02 20.10
C ILE A 343 8.86 8.68 21.49
N ALA A 344 9.41 9.89 21.57
CA ALA A 344 9.36 10.66 22.82
C ALA A 344 7.94 11.15 23.10
N ARG A 345 7.43 10.86 24.32
CA ARG A 345 6.06 11.21 24.73
C ARG A 345 5.76 12.68 24.55
N GLU A 346 6.64 13.53 25.05
CA GLU A 346 6.49 14.99 24.98
C GLU A 346 6.31 15.46 23.54
N ARG A 347 7.13 14.93 22.63
CA ARG A 347 7.07 15.29 21.20
C ARG A 347 5.80 14.78 20.51
N PHE A 348 5.34 13.59 20.86
CA PHE A 348 4.09 13.04 20.33
C PHE A 348 2.90 13.92 20.72
N PHE A 349 2.81 14.26 22.02
CA PHE A 349 1.71 15.08 22.53
C PHE A 349 1.79 16.55 22.05
N GLU A 350 2.97 17.11 21.85
CA GLU A 350 3.16 18.42 21.23
C GLU A 350 2.61 18.49 19.80
N LEU A 351 2.80 17.41 19.03
CA LEU A 351 2.45 17.37 17.61
C LEU A 351 1.01 16.89 17.32
N ARG A 352 0.29 16.34 18.30
CA ARG A 352 -1.01 15.68 18.08
C ARG A 352 -2.04 16.55 17.37
N GLU A 353 -2.12 17.85 17.66
CA GLU A 353 -3.01 18.78 16.97
C GLU A 353 -2.60 18.99 15.51
N THR A 354 -1.31 19.12 15.26
CA THR A 354 -0.78 19.25 13.90
C THR A 354 -1.03 17.97 13.10
N MET A 355 -0.80 16.81 13.72
CA MET A 355 -1.10 15.50 13.11
C MET A 355 -2.58 15.36 12.81
N ALA A 356 -3.48 15.80 13.71
CA ALA A 356 -4.93 15.74 13.48
C ALA A 356 -5.36 16.60 12.28
N ARG A 357 -4.82 17.83 12.17
CA ARG A 357 -5.09 18.70 11.01
C ARG A 357 -4.56 18.11 9.70
N GLN A 358 -3.36 17.54 9.70
CA GLN A 358 -2.80 16.87 8.52
C GLN A 358 -3.60 15.62 8.13
N ALA A 359 -4.03 14.83 9.11
CA ALA A 359 -4.91 13.69 8.88
C ALA A 359 -6.18 14.11 8.16
N LEU A 360 -6.90 15.14 8.66
CA LEU A 360 -8.10 15.67 8.03
C LEU A 360 -7.84 16.23 6.62
N ALA A 361 -6.75 16.99 6.45
CA ALA A 361 -6.36 17.58 5.17
C ALA A 361 -6.07 16.52 4.09
N SER A 362 -5.68 15.32 4.49
CA SER A 362 -5.46 14.19 3.56
C SER A 362 -6.75 13.74 2.85
N GLY A 363 -7.91 14.09 3.37
CA GLY A 363 -9.23 13.70 2.87
C GLY A 363 -9.64 12.26 3.20
N SER A 364 -8.71 11.41 3.67
CA SER A 364 -8.99 10.00 3.98
C SER A 364 -9.99 9.82 5.14
N PRO A 365 -9.91 10.57 6.26
CA PRO A 365 -10.88 10.47 7.34
C PRO A 365 -12.34 10.74 6.93
N GLY A 366 -12.54 11.54 5.87
CA GLY A 366 -13.87 11.80 5.30
C GLY A 366 -14.54 10.58 4.67
N ASN A 367 -13.78 9.50 4.41
CA ASN A 367 -14.30 8.24 3.88
C ASN A 367 -14.68 7.25 4.99
N ASN A 368 -14.31 7.53 6.25
CA ASN A 368 -14.61 6.65 7.37
C ASN A 368 -16.12 6.59 7.66
N PRO A 369 -16.68 5.47 8.09
CA PRO A 369 -18.12 5.38 8.43
C PRO A 369 -18.54 6.42 9.47
N ARG A 370 -17.74 6.60 10.52
CA ARG A 370 -17.81 7.69 11.47
C ARG A 370 -16.76 8.73 11.10
N VAL A 371 -17.19 9.82 10.46
CA VAL A 371 -16.29 10.91 10.12
C VAL A 371 -15.90 11.64 11.40
N PRO A 372 -14.61 11.65 11.79
CA PRO A 372 -14.19 12.25 13.03
C PRO A 372 -14.08 13.78 12.92
N THR A 373 -14.23 14.44 14.06
CA THR A 373 -13.78 15.82 14.29
C THR A 373 -12.27 15.86 14.59
N GLU A 374 -11.67 17.06 14.53
CA GLU A 374 -10.27 17.25 14.92
C GLU A 374 -10.03 16.81 16.38
N ALA A 375 -10.93 17.17 17.30
CA ALA A 375 -10.84 16.77 18.71
C ALA A 375 -10.87 15.24 18.88
N GLU A 376 -11.77 14.54 18.19
CA GLU A 376 -11.80 13.06 18.23
C GLU A 376 -10.54 12.41 17.68
N ILE A 377 -9.89 13.00 16.68
CA ILE A 377 -8.59 12.49 16.20
C ILE A 377 -7.50 12.69 17.24
N ILE A 378 -7.49 13.83 17.93
CA ILE A 378 -6.56 14.09 19.04
C ILE A 378 -6.76 13.05 20.16
N ASP A 379 -8.00 12.79 20.56
CA ASP A 379 -8.34 11.78 21.58
C ASP A 379 -7.93 10.37 21.13
N LEU A 380 -8.06 10.05 19.86
CA LEU A 380 -7.62 8.77 19.29
C LEU A 380 -6.10 8.62 19.33
N TYR A 381 -5.32 9.68 19.05
CA TYR A 381 -3.86 9.63 19.22
C TYR A 381 -3.48 9.38 20.69
N GLU A 382 -4.17 10.00 21.63
CA GLU A 382 -3.96 9.73 23.08
C GLU A 382 -4.34 8.29 23.45
N THR A 383 -5.44 7.76 22.89
CA THR A 383 -5.85 6.38 23.07
C THR A 383 -4.80 5.39 22.57
N VAL A 384 -4.26 5.62 21.37
CA VAL A 384 -3.21 4.77 20.77
C VAL A 384 -1.91 4.82 21.57
N TRP A 385 -1.55 5.98 22.12
CA TRP A 385 -0.38 6.12 22.99
C TRP A 385 -0.51 5.27 24.27
N ASN A 386 -1.70 5.24 24.87
CA ASN A 386 -1.98 4.58 26.15
C ASN A 386 -2.40 3.10 26.00
N GLN A 387 -2.42 2.54 24.79
CA GLN A 387 -2.66 1.11 24.58
C GLN A 387 -1.44 0.31 25.08
N GLU A 388 -1.68 -0.62 26.05
CA GLU A 388 -0.71 -1.60 26.53
C GLU A 388 -0.59 -2.80 25.57
#